data_f041e376e13b6685f27c8efcb031d73b
#
_entry.id   f041e376e13b6685f27c8efcb031d73b
#
_cell.length_a   1.000
_cell.length_b   1.000
_cell.length_c   1.000
_cell.angle_alpha   90.00
_cell.angle_beta   90.00
_cell.angle_gamma   90.00
#
_symmetry.space_group_name_H-M   'P 1'
#
loop_
_entity.id
_entity.type
_entity.pdbx_description
1 polymer ?
#
loop_
_entity_poly.entity_id
_entity_poly.type
_entity_poly.pdbx_seq_one_letter_code
_entity_poly.pdbx_strand_id
1 'polypeptide(L)'
;MLFRSEAPKASAKQQTLFATLSDADLLTYGVPAEWLLDVRQATEDTLLTLVDHLPGEAAEALLELATGGKPRLLQPVATVVNPFDHPDAQRRFRVLSNVEELQRALEFPWEKWTVFLHPEQRQWVERDYSGPARVSGSAGTGKTIVALHRAVFLARTNPNARVLLATFSDTLSNALRTKLKRLVSHEPRLAERIDVYAMNAIGTRLYKSHFGQVNLATREIILELLSVASKEVGKYKFSLHFLYTEWEQVVDAWQLDSWEAYRDVARLGRKTRLPEQQRTVLWSIFERVRSGLAAQKLITYSGLFSRLASVLANSKNPPFDFAVVDEAQDLSISHLRFFAALGANRPNALFFAGDLGQRIFQQPFSWKALGVDIRGRSRTLRVNYRTSHQIRMQADRLLGPQVSDADGNVDDRRDTVSVFNGPPPVIHVLKSEKEEIKTVSAWLSEQLKTGVAPHECGVFVRSEAELPRARAAVEDAGVPFKVLDEHVETTSGLASISTMYLAKGLEFRAVAVMACDDEIIPLQQRIETVGDDADLQEVYDTERHLLYVACTRARDYLLVTSVSPASEFLDDLRL
;
A
#
# COMPACT_ATOMS: atom_id res chain seq x y z
N MET A 1 59.39 18.04 33.24
CA MET A 1 59.03 18.35 31.83
C MET A 1 57.62 18.87 31.81
N LEU A 2 57.50 20.17 31.56
CA LEU A 2 56.26 20.94 31.58
C LEU A 2 55.57 20.79 30.22
N PHE A 3 54.39 20.20 30.17
CA PHE A 3 53.51 20.29 28.99
C PHE A 3 52.77 21.63 29.05
N ARG A 4 53.10 22.53 28.13
CA ARG A 4 52.32 23.73 27.84
C ARG A 4 51.02 23.30 27.14
N SER A 5 49.88 23.65 27.73
CA SER A 5 48.59 23.64 27.05
C SER A 5 48.56 24.81 26.03
N GLU A 6 48.41 24.50 24.77
CA GLU A 6 48.11 25.52 23.76
C GLU A 6 46.63 25.95 23.94
N ALA A 7 46.45 27.26 24.03
CA ALA A 7 45.11 27.87 24.03
C ALA A 7 44.43 27.69 22.68
N PRO A 8 43.08 27.53 22.62
CA PRO A 8 42.37 27.39 21.36
C PRO A 8 42.55 28.68 20.53
N LYS A 9 43.00 28.52 19.28
CA LYS A 9 43.04 29.61 18.30
C LYS A 9 41.62 30.16 18.13
N ALA A 10 41.47 31.48 18.30
CA ALA A 10 40.25 32.20 17.98
C ALA A 10 39.85 31.90 16.52
N SER A 11 38.63 31.41 16.32
CA SER A 11 38.07 31.19 14.99
C SER A 11 38.04 32.53 14.24
N ALA A 12 38.66 32.57 13.08
CA ALA A 12 38.50 33.69 12.15
C ALA A 12 37.01 33.88 11.89
N LYS A 13 36.50 35.11 11.97
CA LYS A 13 35.12 35.43 11.58
C LYS A 13 34.97 35.02 10.12
N GLN A 14 34.23 33.95 9.87
CA GLN A 14 33.87 33.52 8.53
C GLN A 14 33.05 34.63 7.86
N GLN A 15 33.46 34.99 6.66
CA GLN A 15 32.84 36.08 5.90
C GLN A 15 31.50 35.57 5.33
N THR A 16 30.43 36.30 5.62
CA THR A 16 29.12 36.00 5.09
C THR A 16 29.02 36.37 3.61
N LEU A 17 28.51 35.46 2.78
CA LEU A 17 28.52 35.60 1.31
C LEU A 17 27.52 36.64 0.80
N PHE A 18 26.36 36.77 1.44
CA PHE A 18 25.23 37.54 0.94
C PHE A 18 24.79 38.71 1.85
N ALA A 19 25.60 39.08 2.82
CA ALA A 19 25.28 40.18 3.77
C ALA A 19 25.04 41.54 3.11
N THR A 20 25.57 41.76 1.91
CA THR A 20 25.43 43.01 1.15
C THR A 20 24.18 43.07 0.28
N LEU A 21 23.47 41.95 0.07
CA LEU A 21 22.25 41.90 -0.73
C LEU A 21 21.06 42.39 0.09
N SER A 22 20.16 43.13 -0.53
CA SER A 22 18.89 43.52 0.08
C SER A 22 17.90 42.35 0.12
N ASP A 23 16.91 42.41 1.01
CA ASP A 23 15.85 41.43 1.04
C ASP A 23 15.07 41.41 -0.28
N ALA A 24 14.88 42.57 -0.92
CA ALA A 24 14.24 42.68 -2.22
C ALA A 24 15.03 41.98 -3.32
N ASP A 25 16.36 42.05 -3.30
CA ASP A 25 17.21 41.35 -4.27
C ASP A 25 17.10 39.82 -4.08
N LEU A 26 17.19 39.36 -2.84
CA LEU A 26 17.09 37.93 -2.54
C LEU A 26 15.71 37.37 -2.92
N LEU A 27 14.62 38.09 -2.66
CA LEU A 27 13.28 37.74 -3.10
C LEU A 27 13.18 37.67 -4.63
N THR A 28 13.85 38.58 -5.36
CA THR A 28 13.86 38.59 -6.82
C THR A 28 14.63 37.38 -7.41
N TYR A 29 15.55 36.81 -6.66
CA TYR A 29 16.25 35.57 -7.00
C TYR A 29 15.47 34.31 -6.55
N GLY A 30 14.24 34.45 -6.04
CA GLY A 30 13.39 33.35 -5.66
C GLY A 30 13.64 32.80 -4.25
N VAL A 31 14.41 33.51 -3.41
CA VAL A 31 14.62 33.13 -2.00
C VAL A 31 13.33 33.41 -1.22
N PRO A 32 12.73 32.41 -0.57
CA PRO A 32 11.53 32.61 0.23
C PRO A 32 11.79 33.53 1.44
N ALA A 33 10.79 34.33 1.83
CA ALA A 33 10.92 35.34 2.89
C ALA A 33 11.44 34.80 4.23
N GLU A 34 11.06 33.58 4.58
CA GLU A 34 11.50 32.92 5.81
C GLU A 34 12.97 32.50 5.82
N TRP A 35 13.62 32.41 4.65
CA TRP A 35 15.03 32.03 4.51
C TRP A 35 15.97 33.21 4.35
N LEU A 36 15.45 34.44 4.26
CA LEU A 36 16.25 35.65 4.04
C LEU A 36 17.34 35.83 5.12
N LEU A 37 17.00 35.53 6.37
CA LEU A 37 17.94 35.67 7.49
C LEU A 37 19.08 34.64 7.39
N ASP A 38 18.73 33.39 7.10
CA ASP A 38 19.67 32.27 7.00
C ASP A 38 20.57 32.45 5.78
N VAL A 39 20.02 32.90 4.64
CA VAL A 39 20.81 33.23 3.43
C VAL A 39 21.80 34.36 3.68
N ARG A 40 21.41 35.42 4.40
CA ARG A 40 22.34 36.52 4.74
C ARG A 40 23.47 36.11 5.65
N GLN A 41 23.22 35.13 6.51
CA GLN A 41 24.23 34.60 7.44
C GLN A 41 25.05 33.47 6.85
N ALA A 42 24.71 33.01 5.62
CA ALA A 42 25.40 31.92 4.99
C ALA A 42 26.87 32.22 4.72
N THR A 43 27.73 31.27 5.04
CA THR A 43 29.16 31.25 4.78
C THR A 43 29.46 30.19 3.71
N GLU A 44 30.66 30.15 3.20
CA GLU A 44 31.11 29.17 2.21
C GLU A 44 30.86 27.73 2.69
N ASP A 45 31.05 27.45 3.98
CA ASP A 45 30.87 26.13 4.57
C ASP A 45 29.39 25.76 4.75
N THR A 46 28.49 26.73 4.94
CA THR A 46 27.06 26.49 5.19
C THR A 46 26.20 26.60 3.94
N LEU A 47 26.72 27.20 2.86
CA LEU A 47 25.99 27.45 1.63
C LEU A 47 25.44 26.17 1.02
N LEU A 48 26.23 25.11 0.87
CA LEU A 48 25.80 23.84 0.26
C LEU A 48 24.69 23.18 1.05
N THR A 49 24.75 23.27 2.37
CA THR A 49 23.67 22.73 3.23
C THR A 49 22.40 23.58 3.13
N LEU A 50 22.56 24.89 2.97
CA LEU A 50 21.44 25.84 2.87
C LEU A 50 20.70 25.69 1.53
N VAL A 51 21.45 25.58 0.40
CA VAL A 51 20.82 25.43 -0.93
C VAL A 51 20.03 24.14 -1.09
N ASP A 52 20.37 23.09 -0.34
CA ASP A 52 19.58 21.86 -0.29
C ASP A 52 18.16 22.05 0.28
N HIS A 53 17.91 23.15 0.97
CA HIS A 53 16.63 23.51 1.58
C HIS A 53 15.88 24.61 0.81
N LEU A 54 16.51 25.21 -0.19
CA LEU A 54 15.95 26.30 -0.99
C LEU A 54 15.33 25.79 -2.30
N PRO A 55 14.41 26.56 -2.91
CA PRO A 55 13.93 26.32 -4.27
C PRO A 55 15.09 26.19 -5.25
N GLY A 56 14.97 25.31 -6.24
CA GLY A 56 16.03 25.04 -7.22
C GLY A 56 16.57 26.32 -7.89
N GLU A 57 15.66 27.24 -8.27
CA GLU A 57 16.01 28.52 -8.88
C GLU A 57 16.75 29.44 -7.91
N ALA A 58 16.32 29.50 -6.65
CA ALA A 58 17.03 30.25 -5.61
C ALA A 58 18.37 29.63 -5.30
N ALA A 59 18.46 28.31 -5.24
CA ALA A 59 19.69 27.57 -5.02
C ALA A 59 20.71 27.83 -6.14
N GLU A 60 20.31 27.73 -7.41
CA GLU A 60 21.15 28.03 -8.57
C GLU A 60 21.60 29.48 -8.55
N ALA A 61 20.68 30.43 -8.29
CA ALA A 61 21.02 31.85 -8.22
C ALA A 61 22.04 32.16 -7.10
N LEU A 62 21.88 31.57 -5.91
CA LEU A 62 22.82 31.77 -4.80
C LEU A 62 24.18 31.12 -5.06
N LEU A 63 24.23 29.96 -5.71
CA LEU A 63 25.49 29.32 -6.10
C LEU A 63 26.20 30.13 -7.17
N GLU A 64 25.49 30.71 -8.13
CA GLU A 64 26.06 31.60 -9.15
C GLU A 64 26.56 32.91 -8.53
N LEU A 65 25.81 33.51 -7.61
CA LEU A 65 26.25 34.68 -6.85
C LEU A 65 27.51 34.40 -5.99
N ALA A 66 27.56 33.24 -5.33
CA ALA A 66 28.71 32.84 -4.52
C ALA A 66 29.98 32.66 -5.34
N THR A 67 29.85 32.27 -6.62
CA THR A 67 30.98 32.15 -7.56
C THR A 67 31.29 33.45 -8.30
N GLY A 68 30.63 34.57 -7.96
CA GLY A 68 30.82 35.87 -8.58
C GLY A 68 30.13 36.08 -9.90
N GLY A 69 29.23 35.18 -10.26
CA GLY A 69 28.34 35.28 -11.43
C GLY A 69 27.20 36.29 -11.22
N LYS A 70 26.45 36.56 -12.30
CA LYS A 70 25.21 37.35 -12.25
C LYS A 70 24.06 36.45 -12.64
N PRO A 71 23.23 36.02 -11.68
CA PRO A 71 22.07 35.19 -11.98
C PRO A 71 21.11 35.89 -12.96
N ARG A 72 20.50 35.11 -13.81
CA ARG A 72 19.42 35.61 -14.68
C ARG A 72 18.25 35.99 -13.81
N LEU A 73 17.88 37.27 -13.82
CA LEU A 73 16.61 37.71 -13.24
C LEU A 73 15.48 37.00 -13.98
N LEU A 74 14.66 36.29 -13.23
CA LEU A 74 13.40 35.75 -13.75
C LEU A 74 12.55 36.94 -14.21
N GLN A 75 12.44 37.16 -15.52
CA GLN A 75 11.43 38.07 -16.01
C GLN A 75 10.08 37.47 -15.65
N PRO A 76 9.18 38.25 -15.00
CA PRO A 76 7.83 37.78 -14.80
C PRO A 76 7.27 37.45 -16.17
N VAL A 77 6.95 36.18 -16.42
CA VAL A 77 6.28 35.75 -17.64
C VAL A 77 4.96 36.49 -17.65
N ALA A 78 4.92 37.54 -18.51
CA ALA A 78 3.71 38.29 -18.75
C ALA A 78 2.68 37.32 -19.32
N THR A 79 1.51 37.36 -18.72
CA THR A 79 0.24 36.77 -19.08
C THR A 79 -0.15 35.49 -18.39
N VAL A 80 -0.94 35.69 -17.30
CA VAL A 80 -2.24 35.04 -17.14
C VAL A 80 -2.23 33.52 -17.39
N VAL A 81 -1.34 32.84 -16.72
CA VAL A 81 -1.69 31.52 -16.22
C VAL A 81 -1.58 31.66 -14.71
N ASN A 82 -2.73 31.69 -14.06
CA ASN A 82 -2.78 31.57 -12.61
C ASN A 82 -1.91 30.36 -12.25
N PRO A 83 -0.88 30.46 -11.39
CA PRO A 83 -0.06 29.32 -10.99
C PRO A 83 -0.91 28.15 -10.50
N PHE A 84 -2.14 28.43 -10.05
CA PHE A 84 -3.15 27.45 -9.64
C PHE A 84 -3.82 26.71 -10.81
N ASP A 85 -3.64 27.15 -12.06
CA ASP A 85 -4.18 26.46 -13.24
C ASP A 85 -3.23 25.37 -13.76
N HIS A 86 -2.00 25.30 -13.24
CA HIS A 86 -1.10 24.21 -13.55
C HIS A 86 -1.70 22.89 -13.01
N PRO A 87 -1.76 21.80 -13.80
CA PRO A 87 -2.36 20.53 -13.40
C PRO A 87 -1.82 19.99 -12.05
N ASP A 88 -0.55 20.15 -11.78
CA ASP A 88 0.06 19.72 -10.52
C ASP A 88 -0.26 20.68 -9.35
N ALA A 89 -0.51 21.95 -9.62
CA ALA A 89 -1.02 22.89 -8.65
C ALA A 89 -2.48 22.57 -8.28
N GLN A 90 -3.35 22.36 -9.26
CA GLN A 90 -4.75 22.00 -9.04
C GLN A 90 -4.92 20.69 -8.29
N ARG A 91 -3.99 19.74 -8.46
CA ARG A 91 -3.96 18.48 -7.72
C ARG A 91 -3.71 18.63 -6.23
N ARG A 92 -3.10 19.72 -5.80
CA ARG A 92 -2.53 19.87 -4.44
C ARG A 92 -3.19 20.94 -3.59
N PHE A 93 -3.96 21.86 -4.18
CA PHE A 93 -4.29 23.14 -3.56
C PHE A 93 -5.74 23.39 -3.18
N ARG A 94 -6.65 22.48 -3.48
CA ARG A 94 -8.05 22.65 -3.09
C ARG A 94 -8.30 22.58 -1.57
N VAL A 95 -7.30 22.17 -0.78
CA VAL A 95 -7.46 21.85 0.64
C VAL A 95 -6.51 22.62 1.57
N LEU A 96 -5.57 23.38 1.04
CA LEU A 96 -4.61 24.12 1.87
C LEU A 96 -5.13 25.53 2.17
N SER A 97 -5.30 25.82 3.45
CA SER A 97 -5.65 27.16 3.94
C SER A 97 -4.46 28.12 4.02
N ASN A 98 -3.24 27.65 3.72
CA ASN A 98 -2.02 28.43 3.83
C ASN A 98 -1.26 28.46 2.49
N VAL A 99 -1.21 29.65 1.87
CA VAL A 99 -0.59 29.93 0.57
C VAL A 99 0.93 29.69 0.61
N GLU A 100 1.57 29.84 1.75
CA GLU A 100 3.02 29.71 1.91
C GLU A 100 3.49 28.23 1.95
N GLU A 101 2.74 27.34 2.61
CA GLU A 101 3.00 25.89 2.52
C GLU A 101 2.76 25.38 1.09
N LEU A 102 1.90 26.06 0.38
CA LEU A 102 1.52 25.85 -0.98
C LEU A 102 2.67 26.08 -1.96
N GLN A 103 3.32 27.22 -1.85
CA GLN A 103 4.45 27.58 -2.68
C GLN A 103 5.63 26.66 -2.45
N ARG A 104 5.97 26.36 -1.21
CA ARG A 104 7.02 25.37 -0.86
C ARG A 104 6.73 24.00 -1.47
N ALA A 105 5.46 23.64 -1.52
CA ALA A 105 5.06 22.36 -2.06
C ALA A 105 5.21 22.27 -3.57
N LEU A 106 5.03 23.34 -4.34
CA LEU A 106 5.19 23.35 -5.80
C LEU A 106 6.65 23.28 -6.25
N GLU A 107 7.56 23.72 -5.41
CA GLU A 107 8.99 23.84 -5.71
C GLU A 107 9.79 22.54 -5.48
N PHE A 108 9.17 21.49 -4.91
CA PHE A 108 9.85 20.22 -4.70
C PHE A 108 9.90 19.36 -5.97
N PRO A 109 11.04 18.74 -6.31
CA PRO A 109 11.12 17.71 -7.34
C PRO A 109 10.11 16.59 -7.06
N TRP A 110 9.50 16.05 -8.12
CA TRP A 110 8.49 14.98 -8.04
C TRP A 110 8.89 13.83 -7.10
N GLU A 111 10.16 13.50 -7.06
CA GLU A 111 10.71 12.44 -6.21
C GLU A 111 10.57 12.71 -4.71
N LYS A 112 10.65 13.97 -4.27
CA LYS A 112 10.40 14.36 -2.87
C LYS A 112 8.91 14.32 -2.52
N TRP A 113 8.04 14.50 -3.50
CA TRP A 113 6.59 14.40 -3.29
C TRP A 113 6.12 12.98 -2.97
N THR A 114 6.81 11.97 -3.44
CA THR A 114 6.48 10.57 -3.15
C THR A 114 6.59 10.23 -1.67
N VAL A 115 7.21 11.10 -0.86
CA VAL A 115 7.37 10.94 0.59
C VAL A 115 6.88 12.14 1.39
N PHE A 116 6.17 13.08 0.75
CA PHE A 116 5.63 14.27 1.43
C PHE A 116 4.49 13.91 2.36
N LEU A 117 4.57 14.41 3.60
CA LEU A 117 3.53 14.26 4.62
C LEU A 117 2.68 15.54 4.68
N HIS A 118 1.39 15.40 4.35
CA HIS A 118 0.46 16.51 4.45
C HIS A 118 0.27 16.97 5.92
N PRO A 119 0.12 18.28 6.20
CA PRO A 119 -0.07 18.78 7.57
C PRO A 119 -1.17 18.08 8.37
N GLU A 120 -2.31 17.76 7.74
CA GLU A 120 -3.38 17.00 8.39
C GLU A 120 -2.96 15.58 8.76
N GLN A 121 -2.05 14.96 8.01
CA GLN A 121 -1.54 13.63 8.31
C GLN A 121 -0.51 13.66 9.43
N ARG A 122 0.24 14.77 9.59
CA ARG A 122 1.28 14.94 10.60
C ARG A 122 0.76 14.71 12.01
N GLN A 123 -0.43 15.22 12.33
CA GLN A 123 -1.04 15.03 13.64
C GLN A 123 -1.23 13.55 14.02
N TRP A 124 -1.40 12.65 13.02
CA TRP A 124 -1.55 11.20 13.26
C TRP A 124 -0.21 10.49 13.35
N VAL A 125 0.81 11.03 12.69
CA VAL A 125 2.18 10.55 12.75
C VAL A 125 2.81 10.87 14.11
N GLU A 126 2.64 12.07 14.62
CA GLU A 126 3.32 12.57 15.82
C GLU A 126 2.55 12.31 17.11
N ARG A 127 1.29 11.89 17.02
CA ARG A 127 0.42 11.64 18.17
C ARG A 127 0.91 10.48 19.02
N ASP A 128 0.82 10.62 20.34
CA ASP A 128 0.99 9.52 21.27
C ASP A 128 -0.29 8.70 21.42
N TYR A 129 -0.15 7.39 21.37
CA TYR A 129 -1.23 6.43 21.50
C TYR A 129 -1.02 5.55 22.72
N SER A 130 -2.04 5.42 23.55
CA SER A 130 -2.00 4.57 24.76
C SER A 130 -1.97 3.06 24.49
N GLY A 131 -2.04 2.66 23.22
CA GLY A 131 -2.03 1.26 22.76
C GLY A 131 -2.04 1.20 21.23
N PRO A 132 -2.44 0.07 20.62
CA PRO A 132 -2.51 -0.09 19.17
C PRO A 132 -3.36 1.00 18.53
N ALA A 133 -2.88 1.56 17.42
CA ALA A 133 -3.58 2.59 16.66
C ALA A 133 -3.71 2.20 15.20
N ARG A 134 -4.75 2.71 14.52
CA ARG A 134 -4.99 2.49 13.09
C ARG A 134 -5.28 3.79 12.35
N VAL A 135 -4.70 3.88 11.16
CA VAL A 135 -5.11 4.86 10.14
C VAL A 135 -5.71 4.10 8.98
N SER A 136 -6.95 4.45 8.63
CA SER A 136 -7.67 3.92 7.47
C SER A 136 -7.91 5.00 6.42
N GLY A 137 -8.51 4.63 5.30
CA GLY A 137 -8.90 5.55 4.22
C GLY A 137 -8.89 4.85 2.87
N SER A 138 -9.56 5.41 1.89
CA SER A 138 -9.63 4.86 0.53
C SER A 138 -8.26 4.86 -0.18
N ALA A 139 -8.20 4.23 -1.36
CA ALA A 139 -7.01 4.28 -2.22
C ALA A 139 -6.57 5.73 -2.45
N GLY A 140 -5.27 6.01 -2.40
CA GLY A 140 -4.72 7.34 -2.70
C GLY A 140 -4.71 8.35 -1.55
N THR A 141 -5.21 8.02 -0.35
CA THR A 141 -5.22 8.94 0.81
C THR A 141 -3.87 9.06 1.55
N GLY A 142 -2.83 8.38 1.09
CA GLY A 142 -1.48 8.52 1.64
C GLY A 142 -1.20 7.67 2.89
N LYS A 143 -1.95 6.60 3.15
CA LYS A 143 -1.74 5.68 4.28
C LYS A 143 -0.30 5.19 4.40
N THR A 144 0.29 4.75 3.30
CA THR A 144 1.69 4.30 3.21
C THR A 144 2.67 5.40 3.63
N ILE A 145 2.40 6.66 3.27
CA ILE A 145 3.22 7.81 3.66
C ILE A 145 3.11 8.06 5.16
N VAL A 146 1.90 8.00 5.71
CA VAL A 146 1.69 8.10 7.16
C VAL A 146 2.42 6.99 7.91
N ALA A 147 2.35 5.73 7.43
CA ALA A 147 3.07 4.60 8.01
C ALA A 147 4.60 4.82 7.97
N LEU A 148 5.14 5.24 6.84
CA LEU A 148 6.56 5.53 6.66
C LEU A 148 7.04 6.61 7.64
N HIS A 149 6.34 7.74 7.69
CA HIS A 149 6.67 8.85 8.60
C HIS A 149 6.50 8.47 10.07
N ARG A 150 5.50 7.63 10.39
CA ARG A 150 5.32 7.11 11.76
C ARG A 150 6.51 6.28 12.20
N ALA A 151 7.02 5.39 11.34
CA ALA A 151 8.21 4.60 11.63
C ALA A 151 9.43 5.49 11.87
N VAL A 152 9.62 6.51 11.04
CA VAL A 152 10.71 7.50 11.17
C VAL A 152 10.54 8.32 12.45
N PHE A 153 9.35 8.81 12.76
CA PHE A 153 9.06 9.56 13.99
C PHE A 153 9.39 8.74 15.24
N LEU A 154 8.94 7.49 15.30
CA LEU A 154 9.21 6.60 16.43
C LEU A 154 10.71 6.34 16.62
N ALA A 155 11.44 6.13 15.52
CA ALA A 155 12.88 5.94 15.57
C ALA A 155 13.64 7.22 15.98
N ARG A 156 13.18 8.42 15.60
CA ARG A 156 13.78 9.71 15.99
C ARG A 156 13.57 10.02 17.45
N THR A 157 12.34 9.86 17.92
CA THR A 157 11.98 10.19 19.31
C THR A 157 12.50 9.18 20.32
N ASN A 158 12.90 7.98 19.88
CA ASN A 158 13.43 6.92 20.72
C ASN A 158 14.80 6.43 20.21
N PRO A 159 15.92 7.05 20.62
CA PRO A 159 17.25 6.84 20.02
C PRO A 159 17.77 5.39 20.06
N ASN A 160 17.33 4.58 21.02
CA ASN A 160 17.78 3.19 21.19
C ASN A 160 16.77 2.16 20.65
N ALA A 161 15.62 2.62 20.15
CA ALA A 161 14.57 1.73 19.73
C ALA A 161 14.82 1.15 18.32
N ARG A 162 14.37 -0.09 18.12
CA ARG A 162 14.26 -0.75 16.83
C ARG A 162 12.82 -0.72 16.36
N VAL A 163 12.60 -0.28 15.14
CA VAL A 163 11.28 -0.16 14.54
C VAL A 163 11.15 -1.16 13.40
N LEU A 164 10.12 -1.98 13.43
CA LEU A 164 9.71 -2.79 12.29
C LEU A 164 8.72 -1.99 11.43
N LEU A 165 9.01 -1.81 10.15
CA LEU A 165 8.07 -1.37 9.14
C LEU A 165 7.71 -2.57 8.27
N ALA A 166 6.53 -3.13 8.50
CA ALA A 166 6.08 -4.35 7.82
C ALA A 166 5.04 -4.04 6.74
N THR A 167 5.01 -4.86 5.70
CA THR A 167 3.99 -4.83 4.66
C THR A 167 3.70 -6.25 4.14
N PHE A 168 2.72 -6.38 3.25
CA PHE A 168 2.24 -7.70 2.82
C PHE A 168 3.24 -8.46 1.95
N SER A 169 3.86 -7.82 0.94
CA SER A 169 4.71 -8.49 -0.06
C SER A 169 6.14 -7.95 -0.11
N ASP A 170 7.05 -8.74 -0.70
CA ASP A 170 8.44 -8.34 -0.91
C ASP A 170 8.55 -7.13 -1.84
N THR A 171 7.74 -7.04 -2.88
CA THR A 171 7.68 -5.89 -3.79
C THR A 171 7.33 -4.60 -3.04
N LEU A 172 6.27 -4.64 -2.21
CA LEU A 172 5.89 -3.48 -1.39
C LEU A 172 6.98 -3.13 -0.38
N SER A 173 7.65 -4.13 0.21
CA SER A 173 8.75 -3.87 1.14
C SER A 173 9.95 -3.21 0.45
N ASN A 174 10.26 -3.57 -0.79
CA ASN A 174 11.30 -2.95 -1.60
C ASN A 174 10.95 -1.49 -1.95
N ALA A 175 9.70 -1.24 -2.33
CA ALA A 175 9.20 0.11 -2.57
C ALA A 175 9.27 0.98 -1.30
N LEU A 176 8.89 0.44 -0.14
CA LEU A 176 9.02 1.11 1.15
C LEU A 176 10.48 1.41 1.52
N ARG A 177 11.41 0.47 1.28
CA ARG A 177 12.87 0.71 1.49
C ARG A 177 13.38 1.86 0.64
N THR A 178 12.95 1.93 -0.61
CA THR A 178 13.33 3.02 -1.52
C THR A 178 12.79 4.36 -1.01
N LYS A 179 11.52 4.41 -0.60
CA LYS A 179 10.90 5.62 -0.03
C LYS A 179 11.57 6.00 1.30
N LEU A 180 11.88 5.02 2.16
CA LEU A 180 12.59 5.26 3.42
C LEU A 180 13.97 5.88 3.19
N LYS A 181 14.77 5.31 2.28
CA LYS A 181 16.08 5.85 1.92
C LYS A 181 16.01 7.31 1.46
N ARG A 182 14.98 7.67 0.67
CA ARG A 182 14.75 9.06 0.24
C ARG A 182 14.38 9.97 1.41
N LEU A 183 13.52 9.49 2.31
CA LEU A 183 13.03 10.27 3.44
C LEU A 183 14.11 10.56 4.48
N VAL A 184 15.01 9.60 4.73
CA VAL A 184 16.07 9.70 5.75
C VAL A 184 17.46 9.77 5.13
N SER A 185 17.58 10.29 3.90
CA SER A 185 18.85 10.37 3.15
C SER A 185 19.99 11.04 3.91
N HIS A 186 19.67 12.00 4.77
CA HIS A 186 20.62 12.75 5.60
C HIS A 186 20.85 12.14 7.00
N GLU A 187 20.15 11.06 7.34
CA GLU A 187 20.19 10.41 8.66
C GLU A 187 20.47 8.91 8.55
N PRO A 188 21.64 8.45 8.07
CA PRO A 188 21.91 7.03 7.82
C PRO A 188 21.78 6.17 9.08
N ARG A 189 22.18 6.66 10.25
CA ARG A 189 22.02 5.96 11.53
C ARG A 189 20.56 5.74 11.92
N LEU A 190 19.65 6.59 11.45
CA LEU A 190 18.22 6.42 11.65
C LEU A 190 17.70 5.27 10.79
N ALA A 191 18.16 5.19 9.53
CA ALA A 191 17.79 4.11 8.62
C ALA A 191 18.18 2.72 9.15
N GLU A 192 19.31 2.58 9.83
CA GLU A 192 19.79 1.32 10.41
C GLU A 192 18.90 0.78 11.53
N ARG A 193 18.07 1.62 12.14
CA ARG A 193 17.15 1.26 13.23
C ARG A 193 15.73 0.95 12.76
N ILE A 194 15.46 1.13 11.45
CA ILE A 194 14.16 0.84 10.84
C ILE A 194 14.31 -0.36 9.91
N ASP A 195 13.87 -1.50 10.37
CA ASP A 195 13.86 -2.73 9.60
C ASP A 195 12.60 -2.80 8.71
N VAL A 196 12.75 -2.85 7.39
CA VAL A 196 11.64 -2.94 6.43
C VAL A 196 11.52 -4.36 5.90
N TYR A 197 10.39 -5.02 6.12
CA TYR A 197 10.17 -6.41 5.70
C TYR A 197 8.77 -6.69 5.19
N ALA A 198 8.67 -7.65 4.27
CA ALA A 198 7.42 -8.36 4.05
C ALA A 198 7.10 -9.29 5.23
N MET A 199 5.81 -9.51 5.51
CA MET A 199 5.38 -10.31 6.66
C MET A 199 6.01 -11.71 6.68
N ASN A 200 5.93 -12.43 5.57
CA ASN A 200 6.50 -13.78 5.49
C ASN A 200 8.02 -13.80 5.66
N ALA A 201 8.71 -12.78 5.15
CA ALA A 201 10.17 -12.69 5.28
C ALA A 201 10.60 -12.44 6.73
N ILE A 202 9.95 -11.51 7.46
CA ILE A 202 10.26 -11.27 8.87
C ILE A 202 9.89 -12.48 9.73
N GLY A 203 8.74 -13.12 9.48
CA GLY A 203 8.34 -14.34 10.16
C GLY A 203 9.38 -15.46 10.02
N THR A 204 9.81 -15.72 8.78
CA THR A 204 10.84 -16.73 8.49
C THR A 204 12.18 -16.41 9.18
N ARG A 205 12.60 -15.13 9.16
CA ARG A 205 13.84 -14.68 9.81
C ARG A 205 13.79 -14.90 11.33
N LEU A 206 12.72 -14.46 11.97
CA LEU A 206 12.55 -14.63 13.42
C LEU A 206 12.42 -16.11 13.81
N TYR A 207 11.69 -16.89 13.00
CA TYR A 207 11.58 -18.32 13.26
C TYR A 207 12.94 -19.03 13.19
N LYS A 208 13.74 -18.74 12.16
CA LYS A 208 15.11 -19.28 12.05
C LYS A 208 15.98 -18.91 13.24
N SER A 209 15.84 -17.71 13.76
CA SER A 209 16.59 -17.22 14.92
C SER A 209 16.23 -17.97 16.23
N HIS A 210 14.94 -18.37 16.40
CA HIS A 210 14.46 -19.00 17.62
C HIS A 210 14.44 -20.53 17.55
N PHE A 211 14.17 -21.11 16.38
CA PHE A 211 13.89 -22.53 16.21
C PHE A 211 14.82 -23.24 15.22
N GLY A 212 15.69 -22.52 14.52
CA GLY A 212 16.54 -23.08 13.47
C GLY A 212 15.83 -23.15 12.11
N GLN A 213 16.23 -24.11 11.28
CA GLN A 213 15.68 -24.25 9.92
C GLN A 213 14.16 -24.42 9.92
N VAL A 214 13.52 -23.82 8.92
CA VAL A 214 12.08 -23.91 8.69
C VAL A 214 11.83 -24.61 7.36
N ASN A 215 10.97 -25.63 7.38
CA ASN A 215 10.46 -26.29 6.19
C ASN A 215 8.99 -25.90 6.03
N LEU A 216 8.71 -25.04 5.04
CA LEU A 216 7.37 -24.53 4.80
C LEU A 216 6.56 -25.49 3.93
N ALA A 217 5.33 -25.73 4.32
CA ALA A 217 4.36 -26.43 3.49
C ALA A 217 3.90 -25.51 2.35
N THR A 218 4.05 -25.95 1.10
CA THR A 218 3.50 -25.26 -0.06
C THR A 218 2.02 -25.59 -0.25
N ARG A 219 1.34 -24.82 -1.10
CA ARG A 219 -0.06 -25.07 -1.45
C ARG A 219 -0.25 -26.47 -2.06
N GLU A 220 0.67 -26.87 -2.92
CA GLU A 220 0.67 -28.18 -3.61
C GLU A 220 0.73 -29.32 -2.59
N ILE A 221 1.60 -29.22 -1.61
CA ILE A 221 1.71 -30.20 -0.51
C ILE A 221 0.42 -30.30 0.28
N ILE A 222 -0.19 -29.16 0.62
CA ILE A 222 -1.48 -29.14 1.34
C ILE A 222 -2.58 -29.80 0.50
N LEU A 223 -2.68 -29.47 -0.79
CA LEU A 223 -3.65 -30.09 -1.70
C LEU A 223 -3.45 -31.59 -1.84
N GLU A 224 -2.21 -32.04 -1.92
CA GLU A 224 -1.87 -33.46 -1.97
C GLU A 224 -2.32 -34.18 -0.68
N LEU A 225 -1.96 -33.64 0.49
CA LEU A 225 -2.36 -34.20 1.78
C LEU A 225 -3.89 -34.23 1.94
N LEU A 226 -4.59 -33.18 1.52
CA LEU A 226 -6.07 -33.15 1.52
C LEU A 226 -6.66 -34.19 0.59
N SER A 227 -6.09 -34.38 -0.62
CA SER A 227 -6.53 -35.38 -1.58
C SER A 227 -6.36 -36.80 -1.04
N VAL A 228 -5.22 -37.10 -0.41
CA VAL A 228 -4.96 -38.40 0.19
C VAL A 228 -5.91 -38.64 1.37
N ALA A 229 -5.95 -37.71 2.32
CA ALA A 229 -6.77 -37.82 3.53
C ALA A 229 -8.27 -37.97 3.20
N SER A 230 -8.74 -37.27 2.21
CA SER A 230 -10.14 -37.34 1.78
C SER A 230 -10.52 -38.68 1.15
N LYS A 231 -9.63 -39.30 0.37
CA LYS A 231 -9.84 -40.64 -0.19
C LYS A 231 -9.90 -41.72 0.89
N GLU A 232 -9.09 -41.59 1.94
CA GLU A 232 -9.07 -42.54 3.07
C GLU A 232 -10.32 -42.47 3.94
N VAL A 233 -10.91 -41.27 4.12
CA VAL A 233 -12.14 -41.08 4.89
C VAL A 233 -13.38 -41.62 4.15
N GLY A 234 -13.34 -41.67 2.82
CA GLY A 234 -14.38 -42.28 1.99
C GLY A 234 -15.55 -41.35 1.70
N LYS A 235 -16.80 -41.83 1.74
CA LYS A 235 -18.00 -41.12 1.26
C LYS A 235 -18.21 -39.73 1.84
N TYR A 236 -17.80 -38.70 1.11
CA TYR A 236 -18.08 -37.29 1.39
C TYR A 236 -18.46 -36.55 0.09
N LYS A 237 -19.16 -35.41 0.23
CA LYS A 237 -19.64 -34.60 -0.91
C LYS A 237 -18.85 -33.29 -1.11
N PHE A 238 -17.70 -33.14 -0.46
CA PHE A 238 -16.94 -31.88 -0.51
C PHE A 238 -15.95 -31.89 -1.66
N SER A 239 -15.88 -30.79 -2.42
CA SER A 239 -14.85 -30.61 -3.43
C SER A 239 -13.48 -30.39 -2.78
N LEU A 240 -12.39 -30.71 -3.50
CA LEU A 240 -11.03 -30.45 -3.01
C LEU A 240 -10.81 -28.95 -2.75
N HIS A 241 -11.43 -28.09 -3.56
CA HIS A 241 -11.41 -26.64 -3.36
C HIS A 241 -12.04 -26.23 -2.03
N PHE A 242 -13.23 -26.78 -1.70
CA PHE A 242 -13.86 -26.54 -0.41
C PHE A 242 -12.99 -27.02 0.76
N LEU A 243 -12.41 -28.21 0.66
CA LEU A 243 -11.51 -28.75 1.70
C LEU A 243 -10.29 -27.84 1.90
N TYR A 244 -9.69 -27.36 0.81
CA TYR A 244 -8.55 -26.46 0.88
C TYR A 244 -8.93 -25.12 1.53
N THR A 245 -10.04 -24.52 1.12
CA THR A 245 -10.51 -23.25 1.65
C THR A 245 -10.89 -23.35 3.13
N GLU A 246 -11.54 -24.44 3.54
CA GLU A 246 -11.88 -24.69 4.94
C GLU A 246 -10.63 -24.94 5.79
N TRP A 247 -9.65 -25.67 5.24
CA TRP A 247 -8.36 -25.86 5.87
C TRP A 247 -7.64 -24.51 6.07
N GLU A 248 -7.46 -23.75 4.99
CA GLU A 248 -6.66 -22.53 4.99
C GLU A 248 -7.29 -21.44 5.86
N GLN A 249 -8.59 -21.21 5.72
CA GLN A 249 -9.27 -20.08 6.35
C GLN A 249 -9.81 -20.38 7.76
N VAL A 250 -9.98 -21.64 8.12
CA VAL A 250 -10.52 -22.01 9.42
C VAL A 250 -9.49 -22.80 10.22
N VAL A 251 -9.10 -23.99 9.78
CA VAL A 251 -8.27 -24.88 10.60
C VAL A 251 -6.87 -24.32 10.79
N ASP A 252 -6.21 -23.98 9.71
CA ASP A 252 -4.84 -23.45 9.74
C ASP A 252 -4.80 -22.00 10.23
N ALA A 253 -5.70 -21.15 9.76
CA ALA A 253 -5.74 -19.74 10.18
C ALA A 253 -5.90 -19.59 11.71
N TRP A 254 -6.77 -20.38 12.32
CA TRP A 254 -7.01 -20.37 13.76
C TRP A 254 -6.08 -21.31 14.54
N GLN A 255 -5.30 -22.17 13.84
CA GLN A 255 -4.44 -23.20 14.42
C GLN A 255 -5.24 -24.13 15.36
N LEU A 256 -6.37 -24.61 14.84
CA LEU A 256 -7.24 -25.51 15.59
C LEU A 256 -6.57 -26.89 15.73
N ASP A 257 -6.50 -27.40 16.95
CA ASP A 257 -5.75 -28.62 17.29
C ASP A 257 -6.60 -29.76 17.81
N SER A 258 -7.90 -29.53 18.05
CA SER A 258 -8.85 -30.52 18.56
C SER A 258 -10.21 -30.43 17.87
N TRP A 259 -10.97 -31.54 17.96
CA TRP A 259 -12.33 -31.58 17.49
C TRP A 259 -13.22 -30.52 18.13
N GLU A 260 -13.08 -30.34 19.44
CA GLU A 260 -13.83 -29.35 20.22
C GLU A 260 -13.58 -27.94 19.71
N ALA A 261 -12.32 -27.61 19.47
CA ALA A 261 -11.94 -26.30 18.92
C ALA A 261 -12.53 -26.08 17.53
N TYR A 262 -12.52 -27.09 16.65
CA TYR A 262 -13.10 -26.99 15.32
C TYR A 262 -14.63 -26.96 15.34
N ARG A 263 -15.27 -27.73 16.23
CA ARG A 263 -16.72 -27.71 16.42
C ARG A 263 -17.22 -26.34 16.84
N ASP A 264 -16.51 -25.70 17.77
CA ASP A 264 -16.99 -24.50 18.47
C ASP A 264 -16.45 -23.20 17.86
N VAL A 265 -15.58 -23.27 16.83
CA VAL A 265 -15.03 -22.08 16.17
C VAL A 265 -16.11 -21.21 15.57
N ALA A 266 -16.06 -19.90 15.87
CA ALA A 266 -16.95 -18.93 15.27
C ALA A 266 -16.52 -18.68 13.80
N ARG A 267 -17.40 -19.03 12.87
CA ARG A 267 -17.18 -18.87 11.42
C ARG A 267 -17.69 -17.51 10.98
N LEU A 268 -16.99 -16.45 11.38
CA LEU A 268 -17.33 -15.10 10.95
C LEU A 268 -17.12 -14.97 9.44
N GLY A 269 -18.14 -14.47 8.74
CA GLY A 269 -18.13 -14.33 7.28
C GLY A 269 -18.57 -15.56 6.50
N ARG A 270 -18.63 -16.75 7.11
CA ARG A 270 -19.18 -17.97 6.51
C ARG A 270 -20.58 -18.24 7.02
N LYS A 271 -21.56 -18.14 6.16
CA LYS A 271 -22.97 -18.38 6.49
C LYS A 271 -23.38 -19.83 6.29
N THR A 272 -22.58 -20.66 5.63
CA THR A 272 -22.87 -22.10 5.44
C THR A 272 -22.88 -22.81 6.78
N ARG A 273 -24.07 -23.20 7.20
CA ARG A 273 -24.28 -23.97 8.44
C ARG A 273 -23.93 -25.43 8.18
N LEU A 274 -22.70 -25.85 8.53
CA LEU A 274 -22.30 -27.24 8.45
C LEU A 274 -22.89 -28.01 9.63
N PRO A 275 -23.74 -29.07 9.39
CA PRO A 275 -24.18 -29.97 10.43
C PRO A 275 -23.01 -30.64 11.15
N GLU A 276 -23.23 -31.02 12.42
CA GLU A 276 -22.18 -31.62 13.25
C GLU A 276 -21.56 -32.88 12.62
N GLN A 277 -22.41 -33.72 12.02
CA GLN A 277 -21.94 -34.91 11.30
C GLN A 277 -20.98 -34.58 10.15
N GLN A 278 -21.24 -33.54 9.39
CA GLN A 278 -20.34 -33.10 8.32
C GLN A 278 -19.04 -32.52 8.89
N ARG A 279 -19.10 -31.76 9.98
CA ARG A 279 -17.90 -31.25 10.68
C ARG A 279 -17.04 -32.39 11.21
N THR A 280 -17.64 -33.47 11.74
CA THR A 280 -16.88 -34.64 12.19
C THR A 280 -16.10 -35.29 11.05
N VAL A 281 -16.73 -35.42 9.88
CA VAL A 281 -16.05 -35.94 8.68
C VAL A 281 -14.91 -35.02 8.25
N LEU A 282 -15.17 -33.72 8.18
CA LEU A 282 -14.15 -32.72 7.82
C LEU A 282 -12.98 -32.75 8.79
N TRP A 283 -13.25 -32.80 10.11
CA TRP A 283 -12.20 -32.87 11.10
C TRP A 283 -11.33 -34.12 10.95
N SER A 284 -11.91 -35.28 10.66
CA SER A 284 -11.15 -36.49 10.41
C SER A 284 -10.20 -36.40 9.22
N ILE A 285 -10.54 -35.59 8.21
CA ILE A 285 -9.66 -35.26 7.07
C ILE A 285 -8.54 -34.32 7.55
N PHE A 286 -8.90 -33.24 8.23
CA PHE A 286 -7.95 -32.21 8.67
C PHE A 286 -6.95 -32.72 9.72
N GLU A 287 -7.37 -33.60 10.60
CA GLU A 287 -6.47 -34.26 11.57
C GLU A 287 -5.39 -35.10 10.86
N ARG A 288 -5.75 -35.80 9.76
CA ARG A 288 -4.79 -36.52 8.92
C ARG A 288 -3.81 -35.57 8.22
N VAL A 289 -4.30 -34.44 7.68
CA VAL A 289 -3.44 -33.42 7.09
C VAL A 289 -2.44 -32.89 8.11
N ARG A 290 -2.88 -32.58 9.34
CA ARG A 290 -2.00 -32.15 10.44
C ARG A 290 -0.95 -33.21 10.77
N SER A 291 -1.37 -34.47 10.86
CA SER A 291 -0.46 -35.60 11.11
C SER A 291 0.55 -35.76 9.97
N GLY A 292 0.13 -35.60 8.71
CA GLY A 292 0.99 -35.64 7.54
C GLY A 292 2.03 -34.52 7.53
N LEU A 293 1.63 -33.29 7.87
CA LEU A 293 2.56 -32.17 8.01
C LEU A 293 3.58 -32.43 9.14
N ALA A 294 3.12 -32.93 10.28
CA ALA A 294 4.00 -33.25 11.41
C ALA A 294 5.01 -34.35 11.05
N ALA A 295 4.57 -35.44 10.39
CA ALA A 295 5.43 -36.53 9.94
C ALA A 295 6.52 -36.05 8.96
N GLN A 296 6.20 -35.11 8.10
CA GLN A 296 7.14 -34.50 7.14
C GLN A 296 7.94 -33.33 7.73
N LYS A 297 7.72 -32.99 9.01
CA LYS A 297 8.35 -31.84 9.70
C LYS A 297 8.10 -30.52 8.95
N LEU A 298 6.93 -30.36 8.37
CA LEU A 298 6.49 -29.16 7.67
C LEU A 298 5.66 -28.27 8.59
N ILE A 299 5.75 -26.98 8.36
CA ILE A 299 4.95 -25.96 9.05
C ILE A 299 4.32 -25.00 8.03
N THR A 300 3.10 -24.58 8.28
CA THR A 300 2.46 -23.49 7.52
C THR A 300 2.92 -22.13 8.02
N TYR A 301 2.70 -21.05 7.24
CA TYR A 301 2.96 -19.70 7.75
C TYR A 301 2.10 -19.36 8.96
N SER A 302 0.85 -19.81 9.02
CA SER A 302 -0.01 -19.62 10.19
C SER A 302 0.57 -20.30 11.44
N GLY A 303 1.07 -21.53 11.28
CA GLY A 303 1.75 -22.27 12.36
C GLY A 303 3.05 -21.59 12.79
N LEU A 304 3.83 -21.08 11.83
CA LEU A 304 5.06 -20.35 12.09
C LEU A 304 4.81 -19.11 12.95
N PHE A 305 3.86 -18.26 12.54
CA PHE A 305 3.52 -17.04 13.29
C PHE A 305 2.90 -17.34 14.66
N SER A 306 2.10 -18.39 14.77
CA SER A 306 1.53 -18.83 16.06
C SER A 306 2.60 -19.26 17.05
N ARG A 307 3.63 -20.01 16.61
CA ARG A 307 4.79 -20.35 17.44
C ARG A 307 5.59 -19.11 17.85
N LEU A 308 5.82 -18.18 16.93
CA LEU A 308 6.48 -16.91 17.24
C LEU A 308 5.69 -16.09 18.26
N ALA A 309 4.36 -16.00 18.11
CA ALA A 309 3.51 -15.31 19.06
C ALA A 309 3.64 -15.90 20.48
N SER A 310 3.68 -17.24 20.61
CA SER A 310 3.84 -17.92 21.90
C SER A 310 5.19 -17.60 22.56
N VAL A 311 6.28 -17.50 21.80
CA VAL A 311 7.60 -17.12 22.32
C VAL A 311 7.63 -15.66 22.73
N LEU A 312 7.09 -14.78 21.89
CA LEU A 312 7.10 -13.34 22.15
C LEU A 312 6.24 -12.93 23.34
N ALA A 313 5.12 -13.61 23.57
CA ALA A 313 4.26 -13.35 24.72
C ALA A 313 4.98 -13.51 26.06
N ASN A 314 6.02 -14.34 26.11
CA ASN A 314 6.85 -14.61 27.30
C ASN A 314 8.20 -13.89 27.26
N SER A 315 8.51 -13.13 26.21
CA SER A 315 9.79 -12.45 26.04
C SER A 315 9.83 -11.13 26.78
N LYS A 316 10.86 -10.93 27.62
CA LYS A 316 11.13 -9.64 28.27
C LYS A 316 11.74 -8.61 27.29
N ASN A 317 12.42 -9.08 26.26
CA ASN A 317 13.10 -8.26 25.26
C ASN A 317 12.59 -8.65 23.87
N PRO A 318 11.51 -8.03 23.38
CA PRO A 318 11.01 -8.28 22.04
C PRO A 318 12.03 -7.81 20.99
N PRO A 319 12.07 -8.42 19.78
CA PRO A 319 13.02 -8.07 18.73
C PRO A 319 12.84 -6.64 18.20
N PHE A 320 11.68 -6.04 18.40
CA PHE A 320 11.33 -4.67 18.02
C PHE A 320 10.60 -3.98 19.17
N ASP A 321 10.90 -2.69 19.34
CA ASP A 321 10.21 -1.85 20.31
C ASP A 321 8.88 -1.36 19.74
N PHE A 322 8.86 -1.08 18.44
CA PHE A 322 7.71 -0.59 17.72
C PHE A 322 7.51 -1.37 16.42
N ALA A 323 6.26 -1.55 16.02
CA ALA A 323 5.91 -2.09 14.71
C ALA A 323 4.86 -1.19 14.03
N VAL A 324 5.17 -0.80 12.80
CA VAL A 324 4.30 -0.08 11.89
C VAL A 324 3.98 -1.01 10.72
N VAL A 325 2.71 -1.23 10.45
CA VAL A 325 2.25 -2.18 9.44
C VAL A 325 1.48 -1.44 8.36
N ASP A 326 1.99 -1.47 7.14
CA ASP A 326 1.27 -0.99 5.96
C ASP A 326 0.48 -2.13 5.32
N GLU A 327 -0.61 -1.82 4.61
CA GLU A 327 -1.55 -2.79 4.04
C GLU A 327 -2.16 -3.73 5.10
N ALA A 328 -2.47 -3.19 6.28
CA ALA A 328 -2.89 -3.96 7.44
C ALA A 328 -4.21 -4.74 7.26
N GLN A 329 -5.02 -4.43 6.24
CA GLN A 329 -6.23 -5.19 5.90
C GLN A 329 -5.92 -6.62 5.40
N ASP A 330 -4.67 -6.91 5.00
CA ASP A 330 -4.25 -8.24 4.55
C ASP A 330 -3.63 -9.10 5.66
N LEU A 331 -3.57 -8.59 6.88
CA LEU A 331 -3.09 -9.36 8.01
C LEU A 331 -3.98 -10.57 8.27
N SER A 332 -3.37 -11.73 8.37
CA SER A 332 -4.05 -12.95 8.83
C SER A 332 -4.24 -12.94 10.36
N ILE A 333 -5.04 -13.88 10.85
CA ILE A 333 -5.26 -14.11 12.28
C ILE A 333 -3.94 -14.35 13.00
N SER A 334 -3.07 -15.18 12.44
CA SER A 334 -1.76 -15.51 13.01
C SER A 334 -0.80 -14.31 13.01
N HIS A 335 -0.83 -13.47 11.97
CA HIS A 335 -0.08 -12.21 11.94
C HIS A 335 -0.54 -11.27 13.06
N LEU A 336 -1.84 -11.15 13.26
CA LEU A 336 -2.36 -10.25 14.28
C LEU A 336 -2.04 -10.74 15.70
N ARG A 337 -2.11 -12.05 15.94
CA ARG A 337 -1.64 -12.66 17.21
C ARG A 337 -0.16 -12.40 17.46
N PHE A 338 0.67 -12.49 16.41
CA PHE A 338 2.09 -12.14 16.50
C PHE A 338 2.29 -10.68 16.91
N PHE A 339 1.59 -9.72 16.30
CA PHE A 339 1.68 -8.32 16.69
C PHE A 339 1.11 -8.07 18.09
N ALA A 340 0.02 -8.74 18.46
CA ALA A 340 -0.52 -8.66 19.82
C ALA A 340 0.53 -9.08 20.87
N ALA A 341 1.21 -10.20 20.62
CA ALA A 341 2.29 -10.66 21.49
C ALA A 341 3.50 -9.72 21.47
N LEU A 342 3.79 -9.07 20.33
CA LEU A 342 4.89 -8.13 20.21
C LEU A 342 4.67 -6.86 21.04
N GLY A 343 3.45 -6.33 21.11
CA GLY A 343 3.32 -5.02 21.74
C GLY A 343 1.93 -4.46 22.02
N ALA A 344 0.85 -5.26 22.02
CA ALA A 344 -0.51 -4.71 22.18
C ALA A 344 -0.75 -3.94 23.49
N ASN A 345 -0.02 -4.27 24.54
CA ASN A 345 -0.15 -3.66 25.87
C ASN A 345 0.83 -2.49 26.11
N ARG A 346 1.61 -2.11 25.10
CA ARG A 346 2.59 -1.01 25.22
C ARG A 346 2.15 0.22 24.44
N PRO A 347 2.28 1.44 25.02
CA PRO A 347 2.01 2.67 24.31
C PRO A 347 2.85 2.78 23.03
N ASN A 348 2.27 3.29 21.96
CA ASN A 348 2.90 3.53 20.65
C ASN A 348 3.47 2.28 19.95
N ALA A 349 3.43 1.10 20.56
CA ALA A 349 4.15 -0.08 20.06
C ALA A 349 3.62 -0.60 18.73
N LEU A 350 2.33 -0.44 18.46
CA LEU A 350 1.69 -0.93 17.24
C LEU A 350 0.93 0.19 16.51
N PHE A 351 1.23 0.33 15.24
CA PHE A 351 0.52 1.26 14.35
C PHE A 351 0.18 0.57 13.04
N PHE A 352 -1.07 0.62 12.63
CA PHE A 352 -1.58 -0.06 11.45
C PHE A 352 -2.10 0.96 10.43
N ALA A 353 -1.72 0.79 9.18
CA ALA A 353 -2.23 1.57 8.05
C ALA A 353 -2.90 0.61 7.05
N GLY A 354 -4.15 0.85 6.69
CA GLY A 354 -4.87 -0.06 5.81
C GLY A 354 -6.18 0.50 5.26
N ASP A 355 -6.73 -0.17 4.26
CA ASP A 355 -7.99 0.18 3.60
C ASP A 355 -8.93 -1.03 3.63
N LEU A 356 -10.02 -0.95 4.39
CA LEU A 356 -11.01 -2.03 4.46
C LEU A 356 -11.64 -2.35 3.10
N GLY A 357 -11.77 -1.35 2.23
CA GLY A 357 -12.29 -1.53 0.88
C GLY A 357 -11.33 -2.24 -0.08
N GLN A 358 -10.07 -2.44 0.30
CA GLN A 358 -9.08 -3.21 -0.45
C GLN A 358 -8.79 -4.59 0.18
N ARG A 359 -9.65 -5.08 1.06
CA ARG A 359 -9.53 -6.41 1.64
C ARG A 359 -10.01 -7.47 0.64
N ILE A 360 -9.07 -8.12 -0.04
CA ILE A 360 -9.35 -9.13 -1.06
C ILE A 360 -9.01 -10.53 -0.54
N PHE A 361 -7.98 -10.64 0.32
CA PHE A 361 -7.35 -11.91 0.67
C PHE A 361 -7.81 -12.49 2.01
N GLN A 362 -8.47 -11.71 2.86
CA GLN A 362 -8.81 -12.11 4.22
C GLN A 362 -10.29 -11.99 4.51
N GLN A 363 -10.88 -13.01 5.14
CA GLN A 363 -12.21 -12.93 5.72
C GLN A 363 -12.26 -11.97 6.92
N PRO A 364 -13.42 -11.38 7.24
CA PRO A 364 -13.56 -10.53 8.42
C PRO A 364 -13.32 -11.32 9.72
N PHE A 365 -12.49 -10.79 10.59
CA PHE A 365 -12.32 -11.29 11.96
C PHE A 365 -12.09 -10.13 12.93
N SER A 366 -12.41 -10.37 14.21
CA SER A 366 -12.29 -9.36 15.25
C SER A 366 -10.82 -9.20 15.69
N TRP A 367 -10.28 -8.01 15.49
CA TRP A 367 -8.95 -7.64 15.97
C TRP A 367 -8.90 -7.60 17.50
N LYS A 368 -9.98 -7.08 18.11
CA LYS A 368 -10.12 -7.05 19.57
C LYS A 368 -10.09 -8.45 20.19
N ALA A 369 -10.79 -9.42 19.58
CA ALA A 369 -10.80 -10.80 20.06
C ALA A 369 -9.41 -11.44 20.00
N LEU A 370 -8.53 -10.96 19.11
CA LEU A 370 -7.14 -11.41 18.98
C LEU A 370 -6.14 -10.61 19.81
N GLY A 371 -6.62 -9.70 20.67
CA GLY A 371 -5.79 -8.93 21.58
C GLY A 371 -5.34 -7.56 21.05
N VAL A 372 -5.78 -7.13 19.88
CA VAL A 372 -5.46 -5.82 19.31
C VAL A 372 -6.69 -4.90 19.35
N ASP A 373 -6.82 -4.13 20.40
CA ASP A 373 -7.94 -3.17 20.55
C ASP A 373 -7.53 -1.80 20.02
N ILE A 374 -8.13 -1.38 18.91
CA ILE A 374 -7.90 -0.08 18.24
C ILE A 374 -9.01 0.95 18.51
N ARG A 375 -10.02 0.61 19.32
CA ARG A 375 -11.18 1.51 19.57
C ARG A 375 -10.73 2.84 20.18
N GLY A 376 -11.27 3.94 19.65
CA GLY A 376 -10.87 5.30 20.02
C GLY A 376 -9.50 5.74 19.50
N ARG A 377 -8.76 4.83 18.84
CA ARG A 377 -7.44 5.07 18.25
C ARG A 377 -7.39 4.71 16.75
N SER A 378 -8.55 4.60 16.12
CA SER A 378 -8.70 4.47 14.65
C SER A 378 -9.12 5.80 14.05
N ARG A 379 -8.53 6.17 12.91
CA ARG A 379 -8.85 7.40 12.16
C ARG A 379 -8.86 7.14 10.67
N THR A 380 -9.82 7.78 9.99
CA THR A 380 -9.95 7.69 8.53
C THR A 380 -9.39 8.95 7.89
N LEU A 381 -8.45 8.75 6.96
CA LEU A 381 -7.93 9.82 6.09
C LEU A 381 -8.97 10.13 5.02
N ARG A 382 -9.31 11.41 4.89
CA ARG A 382 -10.40 11.87 4.01
C ARG A 382 -9.93 12.59 2.76
N VAL A 383 -8.65 12.87 2.66
CA VAL A 383 -8.09 13.58 1.51
C VAL A 383 -7.33 12.62 0.62
N ASN A 384 -7.75 12.52 -0.63
CA ASN A 384 -7.12 11.68 -1.64
C ASN A 384 -6.19 12.54 -2.52
N TYR A 385 -4.91 12.22 -2.48
CA TYR A 385 -3.84 12.94 -3.17
C TYR A 385 -3.39 12.28 -4.48
N ARG A 386 -3.97 11.14 -4.85
CA ARG A 386 -3.52 10.34 -5.98
C ARG A 386 -4.53 10.27 -7.10
N THR A 387 -5.70 9.75 -6.82
CA THR A 387 -6.72 9.44 -7.81
C THR A 387 -7.60 10.66 -8.08
N SER A 388 -7.88 10.97 -9.34
CA SER A 388 -8.78 12.07 -9.69
C SER A 388 -10.16 11.89 -9.08
N HIS A 389 -10.87 13.01 -8.88
CA HIS A 389 -12.22 12.99 -8.32
C HIS A 389 -13.16 12.10 -9.15
N GLN A 390 -13.07 12.19 -10.46
CA GLN A 390 -13.93 11.45 -11.38
C GLN A 390 -13.69 9.93 -11.31
N ILE A 391 -12.43 9.51 -11.33
CA ILE A 391 -12.09 8.07 -11.18
C ILE A 391 -12.54 7.55 -9.83
N ARG A 392 -12.24 8.28 -8.75
CA ARG A 392 -12.64 7.86 -7.41
C ARG A 392 -14.15 7.76 -7.26
N MET A 393 -14.88 8.79 -7.64
CA MET A 393 -16.35 8.82 -7.55
C MET A 393 -16.99 7.64 -8.28
N GLN A 394 -16.44 7.28 -9.43
CA GLN A 394 -16.97 6.17 -10.21
C GLN A 394 -16.58 4.81 -9.63
N ALA A 395 -15.32 4.63 -9.22
CA ALA A 395 -14.88 3.39 -8.58
C ALA A 395 -15.57 3.15 -7.23
N ASP A 396 -15.80 4.20 -6.42
CA ASP A 396 -16.47 4.08 -5.11
C ASP A 396 -17.91 3.55 -5.21
N ARG A 397 -18.55 3.62 -6.38
CA ARG A 397 -19.89 3.04 -6.62
C ARG A 397 -19.91 1.51 -6.59
N LEU A 398 -18.79 0.88 -6.91
CA LEU A 398 -18.64 -0.59 -6.80
C LEU A 398 -18.76 -1.07 -5.35
N LEU A 399 -18.42 -0.22 -4.40
CA LEU A 399 -18.46 -0.53 -2.98
C LEU A 399 -19.56 0.30 -2.31
N GLY A 400 -20.17 -0.22 -1.28
CA GLY A 400 -21.14 0.54 -0.50
C GLY A 400 -20.51 1.83 0.10
N PRO A 401 -21.35 2.81 0.47
CA PRO A 401 -20.89 4.09 1.03
C PRO A 401 -20.12 3.94 2.33
N GLN A 402 -20.30 2.83 3.02
CA GLN A 402 -19.64 2.49 4.28
C GLN A 402 -19.12 1.07 4.22
N VAL A 403 -17.89 0.88 4.66
CA VAL A 403 -17.28 -0.43 4.85
C VAL A 403 -16.99 -0.60 6.33
N SER A 404 -17.46 -1.69 6.93
CA SER A 404 -17.24 -1.99 8.35
C SER A 404 -16.34 -3.20 8.54
N ASP A 405 -15.56 -3.19 9.63
CA ASP A 405 -14.85 -4.37 10.10
C ASP A 405 -15.70 -5.17 11.10
N ALA A 406 -15.20 -6.35 11.51
CA ALA A 406 -15.90 -7.22 12.45
C ALA A 406 -16.01 -6.65 13.88
N ASP A 407 -15.25 -5.60 14.21
CA ASP A 407 -15.29 -4.91 15.50
C ASP A 407 -16.21 -3.69 15.49
N GLY A 408 -16.91 -3.43 14.37
CA GLY A 408 -17.85 -2.33 14.21
C GLY A 408 -17.16 -0.98 13.93
N ASN A 409 -15.87 -0.97 13.57
CA ASN A 409 -15.26 0.25 13.06
C ASN A 409 -15.74 0.46 11.63
N VAL A 410 -16.23 1.66 11.34
CA VAL A 410 -16.80 2.03 10.04
C VAL A 410 -15.88 3.01 9.33
N ASP A 411 -15.57 2.73 8.08
CA ASP A 411 -14.93 3.67 7.16
C ASP A 411 -16.02 4.25 6.25
N ASP A 412 -16.37 5.52 6.46
CA ASP A 412 -17.29 6.25 5.59
C ASP A 412 -16.52 6.87 4.43
N ARG A 413 -16.86 6.45 3.21
CA ARG A 413 -16.16 6.82 1.97
C ARG A 413 -16.71 8.10 1.35
N ARG A 414 -17.93 8.51 1.69
CA ARG A 414 -18.62 9.68 1.13
C ARG A 414 -17.87 10.99 1.40
N ASP A 415 -17.25 11.08 2.57
CA ASP A 415 -16.52 12.27 3.01
C ASP A 415 -15.10 12.37 2.42
N THR A 416 -14.68 11.42 1.58
CA THR A 416 -13.37 11.48 0.93
C THR A 416 -13.39 12.51 -0.19
N VAL A 417 -12.43 13.43 -0.17
CA VAL A 417 -12.27 14.49 -1.16
C VAL A 417 -10.98 14.29 -1.94
N SER A 418 -11.06 14.23 -3.27
CA SER A 418 -9.86 14.21 -4.12
C SER A 418 -9.39 15.64 -4.36
N VAL A 419 -8.07 15.88 -4.24
CA VAL A 419 -7.48 17.22 -4.38
C VAL A 419 -7.44 17.72 -5.82
N PHE A 420 -7.65 16.86 -6.81
CA PHE A 420 -7.68 17.26 -8.20
C PHE A 420 -8.77 16.57 -9.00
N ASN A 421 -9.14 17.20 -10.11
CA ASN A 421 -10.07 16.68 -11.10
C ASN A 421 -9.27 16.09 -12.27
N GLY A 422 -9.84 15.08 -12.93
CA GLY A 422 -9.34 14.48 -14.16
C GLY A 422 -10.47 14.32 -15.16
N PRO A 423 -10.20 13.78 -16.34
CA PRO A 423 -11.26 13.38 -17.25
C PRO A 423 -12.14 12.29 -16.62
N PRO A 424 -13.42 12.22 -16.99
CA PRO A 424 -14.27 11.12 -16.57
C PRO A 424 -13.71 9.79 -17.10
N PRO A 425 -13.80 8.70 -16.34
CA PRO A 425 -13.51 7.36 -16.83
C PRO A 425 -14.34 7.00 -18.05
N VAL A 426 -13.72 6.28 -18.97
CA VAL A 426 -14.37 5.83 -20.21
C VAL A 426 -14.80 4.38 -20.02
N ILE A 427 -16.07 4.06 -20.30
CA ILE A 427 -16.60 2.69 -20.19
C ILE A 427 -17.21 2.31 -21.54
N HIS A 428 -16.65 1.27 -22.18
CA HIS A 428 -17.12 0.76 -23.46
C HIS A 428 -17.60 -0.69 -23.37
N VAL A 429 -18.79 -0.95 -23.90
CA VAL A 429 -19.27 -2.31 -24.18
C VAL A 429 -19.24 -2.51 -25.69
N LEU A 430 -18.49 -3.49 -26.13
CA LEU A 430 -18.12 -3.76 -27.51
C LEU A 430 -18.79 -5.04 -28.00
N LYS A 431 -18.75 -5.28 -29.29
CA LYS A 431 -19.46 -6.44 -29.90
C LYS A 431 -18.58 -7.68 -29.99
N SER A 432 -17.26 -7.51 -29.88
CA SER A 432 -16.30 -8.61 -30.02
C SER A 432 -14.96 -8.28 -29.36
N GLU A 433 -14.20 -9.29 -28.98
CA GLU A 433 -12.83 -9.15 -28.48
C GLU A 433 -11.91 -8.40 -29.46
N LYS A 434 -12.10 -8.62 -30.76
CA LYS A 434 -11.32 -7.92 -31.80
C LYS A 434 -11.58 -6.41 -31.79
N GLU A 435 -12.83 -6.00 -31.53
CA GLU A 435 -13.20 -4.60 -31.42
C GLU A 435 -12.65 -4.00 -30.12
N GLU A 436 -12.67 -4.77 -29.02
CA GLU A 436 -12.08 -4.36 -27.77
C GLU A 436 -10.56 -4.16 -27.87
N ILE A 437 -9.84 -5.11 -28.44
CA ILE A 437 -8.40 -5.01 -28.68
C ILE A 437 -8.06 -3.72 -29.41
N LYS A 438 -8.80 -3.39 -30.50
CA LYS A 438 -8.60 -2.16 -31.25
C LYS A 438 -8.91 -0.88 -30.44
N THR A 439 -9.97 -0.93 -29.65
CA THR A 439 -10.39 0.23 -28.83
C THR A 439 -9.33 0.52 -27.76
N VAL A 440 -8.86 -0.50 -27.05
CA VAL A 440 -7.82 -0.36 -26.03
C VAL A 440 -6.48 0.05 -26.64
N SER A 441 -6.11 -0.53 -27.78
CA SER A 441 -4.92 -0.15 -28.55
C SER A 441 -4.94 1.33 -28.95
N ALA A 442 -6.03 1.79 -29.53
CA ALA A 442 -6.19 3.20 -29.91
C ALA A 442 -6.11 4.13 -28.70
N TRP A 443 -6.77 3.75 -27.59
CA TRP A 443 -6.75 4.54 -26.36
C TRP A 443 -5.34 4.62 -25.75
N LEU A 444 -4.61 3.50 -25.67
CA LEU A 444 -3.21 3.48 -25.20
C LEU A 444 -2.32 4.38 -26.05
N SER A 445 -2.46 4.30 -27.38
CA SER A 445 -1.71 5.13 -28.32
C SER A 445 -2.02 6.62 -28.13
N GLU A 446 -3.25 6.98 -27.78
CA GLU A 446 -3.64 8.35 -27.48
C GLU A 446 -2.99 8.82 -26.16
N GLN A 447 -3.01 7.99 -25.10
CA GLN A 447 -2.37 8.37 -23.84
C GLN A 447 -0.86 8.61 -24.00
N LEU A 448 -0.17 7.79 -24.79
CA LEU A 448 1.24 8.01 -25.09
C LEU A 448 1.50 9.33 -25.83
N LYS A 449 0.62 9.71 -26.75
CA LYS A 449 0.70 11.01 -27.46
C LYS A 449 0.51 12.20 -26.52
N THR A 450 -0.26 12.04 -25.44
CA THR A 450 -0.45 13.07 -24.40
C THR A 450 0.73 13.16 -23.41
N GLY A 451 1.77 12.35 -23.59
CA GLY A 451 2.98 12.37 -22.76
C GLY A 451 2.95 11.41 -21.57
N VAL A 452 2.06 10.42 -21.56
CA VAL A 452 2.13 9.30 -20.63
C VAL A 452 3.23 8.35 -21.10
N ALA A 453 4.19 8.03 -20.23
CA ALA A 453 5.25 7.08 -20.59
C ALA A 453 4.73 5.63 -20.54
N PRO A 454 5.31 4.68 -21.33
CA PRO A 454 4.86 3.29 -21.32
C PRO A 454 4.80 2.67 -19.92
N HIS A 455 5.80 2.89 -19.06
CA HIS A 455 5.82 2.35 -17.70
C HIS A 455 4.80 2.99 -16.74
N GLU A 456 4.13 4.06 -17.17
CA GLU A 456 3.02 4.68 -16.47
C GLU A 456 1.64 4.15 -16.94
N CYS A 457 1.64 3.13 -17.83
CA CYS A 457 0.45 2.45 -18.31
C CYS A 457 0.30 1.07 -17.67
N GLY A 458 -0.89 0.77 -17.15
CA GLY A 458 -1.27 -0.54 -16.64
C GLY A 458 -2.47 -1.11 -17.38
N VAL A 459 -2.44 -2.40 -17.71
CA VAL A 459 -3.57 -3.13 -18.31
C VAL A 459 -3.91 -4.31 -17.40
N PHE A 460 -5.15 -4.36 -16.92
CA PHE A 460 -5.59 -5.37 -15.98
C PHE A 460 -6.74 -6.21 -16.53
N VAL A 461 -6.66 -7.50 -16.27
CA VAL A 461 -7.71 -8.50 -16.59
C VAL A 461 -8.05 -9.32 -15.35
N ARG A 462 -9.21 -9.97 -15.35
CA ARG A 462 -9.68 -10.71 -14.18
C ARG A 462 -8.83 -11.94 -13.86
N SER A 463 -8.40 -12.69 -14.85
CA SER A 463 -7.69 -13.96 -14.71
C SER A 463 -6.58 -14.13 -15.74
N GLU A 464 -5.75 -15.14 -15.55
CA GLU A 464 -4.69 -15.50 -16.51
C GLU A 464 -5.24 -15.91 -17.88
N ALA A 465 -6.47 -16.43 -17.92
CA ALA A 465 -7.14 -16.81 -19.16
C ALA A 465 -7.31 -15.61 -20.11
N GLU A 466 -7.45 -14.40 -19.57
CA GLU A 466 -7.65 -13.17 -20.34
C GLU A 466 -6.35 -12.41 -20.65
N LEU A 467 -5.19 -12.87 -20.15
CA LEU A 467 -3.89 -12.24 -20.45
C LEU A 467 -3.57 -12.21 -21.96
N PRO A 468 -3.89 -13.24 -22.78
CA PRO A 468 -3.66 -13.17 -24.22
C PRO A 468 -4.40 -12.01 -24.89
N ARG A 469 -5.64 -11.71 -24.44
CA ARG A 469 -6.47 -10.61 -24.94
C ARG A 469 -5.84 -9.24 -24.61
N ALA A 470 -5.35 -9.08 -23.38
CA ALA A 470 -4.63 -7.87 -22.97
C ALA A 470 -3.31 -7.68 -23.73
N ARG A 471 -2.54 -8.76 -23.92
CA ARG A 471 -1.30 -8.73 -24.72
C ARG A 471 -1.57 -8.26 -26.14
N ALA A 472 -2.57 -8.85 -26.81
CA ALA A 472 -2.92 -8.47 -28.17
C ALA A 472 -3.27 -6.98 -28.30
N ALA A 473 -3.91 -6.38 -27.31
CA ALA A 473 -4.24 -4.95 -27.30
C ALA A 473 -3.00 -4.05 -27.18
N VAL A 474 -2.05 -4.44 -26.32
CA VAL A 474 -0.80 -3.67 -26.11
C VAL A 474 0.17 -3.85 -27.29
N GLU A 475 0.22 -5.05 -27.89
CA GLU A 475 0.99 -5.34 -29.10
C GLU A 475 0.45 -4.56 -30.31
N ASP A 476 -0.87 -4.51 -30.49
CA ASP A 476 -1.52 -3.74 -31.58
C ASP A 476 -1.25 -2.22 -31.42
N ALA A 477 -1.11 -1.73 -30.19
CA ALA A 477 -0.70 -0.36 -29.89
C ALA A 477 0.79 -0.07 -30.16
N GLY A 478 1.60 -1.11 -30.44
CA GLY A 478 3.05 -0.99 -30.60
C GLY A 478 3.79 -0.58 -29.32
N VAL A 479 3.22 -0.84 -28.14
CA VAL A 479 3.78 -0.44 -26.85
C VAL A 479 4.63 -1.58 -26.29
N PRO A 480 5.89 -1.36 -25.92
CA PRO A 480 6.67 -2.36 -25.23
C PRO A 480 6.09 -2.66 -23.86
N PHE A 481 5.99 -3.93 -23.48
CA PHE A 481 5.33 -4.33 -22.24
C PHE A 481 6.03 -5.47 -21.50
N LYS A 482 5.67 -5.63 -20.24
CA LYS A 482 5.99 -6.77 -19.37
C LYS A 482 4.71 -7.30 -18.75
N VAL A 483 4.51 -8.62 -18.82
CA VAL A 483 3.48 -9.28 -18.02
C VAL A 483 4.05 -9.50 -16.63
N LEU A 484 3.35 -9.00 -15.61
CA LEU A 484 3.79 -9.10 -14.23
C LEU A 484 3.44 -10.49 -13.69
N ASP A 485 4.37 -11.05 -12.96
CA ASP A 485 4.23 -12.27 -12.18
C ASP A 485 3.95 -11.94 -10.70
N GLU A 486 4.00 -12.92 -9.83
CA GLU A 486 3.80 -12.79 -8.37
C GLU A 486 4.82 -11.83 -7.70
N HIS A 487 5.96 -11.54 -8.32
CA HIS A 487 6.93 -10.58 -7.82
C HIS A 487 6.53 -9.12 -8.11
N VAL A 488 5.59 -8.90 -9.03
CA VAL A 488 4.98 -7.59 -9.36
C VAL A 488 6.02 -6.49 -9.67
N GLU A 489 7.11 -6.85 -10.34
CA GLU A 489 8.18 -5.91 -10.67
C GLU A 489 7.86 -5.14 -11.95
N THR A 490 7.56 -3.85 -11.82
CA THR A 490 7.44 -2.95 -12.96
C THR A 490 8.82 -2.57 -13.52
N THR A 491 8.88 -2.37 -14.84
CA THR A 491 10.14 -2.05 -15.53
C THR A 491 10.02 -0.71 -16.24
N SER A 492 11.00 0.17 -16.06
CA SER A 492 11.03 1.45 -16.77
C SER A 492 10.98 1.26 -18.27
N GLY A 493 10.15 2.07 -18.95
CA GLY A 493 9.96 2.00 -20.40
C GLY A 493 9.00 0.90 -20.89
N LEU A 494 8.49 0.03 -20.02
CA LEU A 494 7.56 -1.04 -20.38
C LEU A 494 6.19 -0.83 -19.72
N ALA A 495 5.11 -0.97 -20.48
CA ALA A 495 3.76 -1.05 -19.94
C ALA A 495 3.58 -2.34 -19.14
N SER A 496 2.77 -2.32 -18.10
CA SER A 496 2.52 -3.46 -17.24
C SER A 496 1.20 -4.13 -17.59
N ILE A 497 1.22 -5.43 -17.86
CA ILE A 497 0.01 -6.24 -18.01
C ILE A 497 -0.08 -7.18 -16.82
N SER A 498 -1.25 -7.31 -16.20
CA SER A 498 -1.41 -8.16 -15.02
C SER A 498 -2.85 -8.59 -14.79
N THR A 499 -3.02 -9.55 -13.90
CA THR A 499 -4.34 -9.84 -13.34
C THR A 499 -4.71 -8.81 -12.27
N MET A 500 -6.02 -8.65 -12.01
CA MET A 500 -6.52 -7.74 -10.98
C MET A 500 -6.03 -8.11 -9.57
N TYR A 501 -5.71 -9.37 -9.31
CA TYR A 501 -5.12 -9.82 -8.05
C TYR A 501 -3.75 -9.21 -7.76
N LEU A 502 -2.95 -9.06 -8.80
CA LEU A 502 -1.60 -8.50 -8.70
C LEU A 502 -1.58 -6.97 -8.84
N ALA A 503 -2.72 -6.34 -9.10
CA ALA A 503 -2.82 -4.89 -9.24
C ALA A 503 -2.55 -4.14 -7.92
N LYS A 504 -2.67 -4.83 -6.79
CA LYS A 504 -2.55 -4.20 -5.47
C LYS A 504 -1.16 -3.61 -5.23
N GLY A 505 -1.12 -2.38 -4.71
CA GLY A 505 0.13 -1.66 -4.46
C GLY A 505 0.74 -0.99 -5.68
N LEU A 506 0.27 -1.29 -6.89
CA LEU A 506 0.69 -0.61 -8.12
C LEU A 506 0.02 0.75 -8.29
N GLU A 507 0.64 1.60 -9.10
CA GLU A 507 0.15 2.94 -9.43
C GLU A 507 0.56 3.30 -10.86
N PHE A 508 -0.41 3.74 -11.67
CA PHE A 508 -0.20 4.14 -13.05
C PHE A 508 -0.92 5.45 -13.36
N ARG A 509 -0.42 6.22 -14.30
CA ARG A 509 -1.13 7.40 -14.81
C ARG A 509 -2.36 7.00 -15.61
N ALA A 510 -2.20 5.99 -16.46
CA ALA A 510 -3.26 5.48 -17.32
C ALA A 510 -3.49 3.99 -17.05
N VAL A 511 -4.74 3.59 -16.84
CA VAL A 511 -5.13 2.19 -16.61
C VAL A 511 -6.24 1.79 -17.57
N ALA A 512 -6.06 0.67 -18.23
CA ALA A 512 -7.12 -0.05 -18.93
C ALA A 512 -7.50 -1.32 -18.15
N VAL A 513 -8.79 -1.47 -17.83
CA VAL A 513 -9.35 -2.67 -17.24
C VAL A 513 -10.16 -3.37 -18.33
N MET A 514 -9.71 -4.53 -18.78
CA MET A 514 -10.25 -5.24 -19.94
C MET A 514 -11.01 -6.50 -19.55
N ALA A 515 -11.78 -7.02 -20.50
CA ALA A 515 -12.52 -8.27 -20.37
C ALA A 515 -13.48 -8.27 -19.16
N CYS A 516 -14.18 -7.14 -18.95
CA CYS A 516 -15.21 -7.05 -17.92
C CYS A 516 -16.54 -7.64 -18.44
N ASP A 517 -16.48 -8.82 -19.05
CA ASP A 517 -17.60 -9.51 -19.65
C ASP A 517 -18.41 -10.24 -18.57
N ASP A 518 -19.67 -10.54 -18.86
CA ASP A 518 -20.45 -11.50 -18.09
C ASP A 518 -19.73 -12.87 -18.07
N GLU A 519 -19.86 -13.64 -17.00
CA GLU A 519 -19.12 -14.90 -16.74
C GLU A 519 -17.60 -14.73 -16.43
N ILE A 520 -16.98 -13.59 -16.80
CA ILE A 520 -15.59 -13.28 -16.45
C ILE A 520 -15.52 -12.46 -15.16
N ILE A 521 -16.43 -11.49 -15.00
CA ILE A 521 -16.60 -10.70 -13.78
C ILE A 521 -18.09 -10.61 -13.44
N PRO A 522 -18.56 -11.24 -12.37
CA PRO A 522 -17.84 -12.15 -11.45
C PRO A 522 -17.42 -13.46 -12.14
N LEU A 523 -16.31 -14.05 -11.66
CA LEU A 523 -15.76 -15.25 -12.28
C LEU A 523 -16.71 -16.44 -12.10
N GLN A 524 -17.29 -16.95 -13.21
CA GLN A 524 -18.32 -18.00 -13.24
C GLN A 524 -17.89 -19.26 -12.49
N GLN A 525 -16.62 -19.68 -12.63
CA GLN A 525 -16.09 -20.85 -11.91
C GLN A 525 -16.19 -20.72 -10.39
N ARG A 526 -16.11 -19.50 -9.84
CA ARG A 526 -16.28 -19.27 -8.41
C ARG A 526 -17.75 -19.35 -8.01
N ILE A 527 -18.66 -18.85 -8.86
CA ILE A 527 -20.11 -18.93 -8.65
C ILE A 527 -20.58 -20.38 -8.65
N GLU A 528 -20.10 -21.19 -9.59
CA GLU A 528 -20.47 -22.62 -9.68
C GLU A 528 -20.02 -23.47 -8.48
N THR A 529 -19.03 -23.01 -7.73
CA THR A 529 -18.55 -23.70 -6.51
C THR A 529 -19.30 -23.30 -5.25
N VAL A 530 -20.24 -22.38 -5.35
CA VAL A 530 -21.03 -21.84 -4.23
C VAL A 530 -22.08 -22.84 -3.78
N GLY A 531 -22.20 -23.02 -2.47
CA GLY A 531 -23.16 -23.95 -1.87
C GLY A 531 -24.46 -23.30 -1.41
N ASP A 532 -24.49 -21.99 -1.19
CA ASP A 532 -25.67 -21.23 -0.75
C ASP A 532 -25.60 -19.74 -1.14
N ASP A 533 -26.72 -19.01 -0.98
CA ASP A 533 -26.85 -17.58 -1.34
C ASP A 533 -25.88 -16.67 -0.57
N ALA A 534 -25.38 -17.09 0.54
CA ALA A 534 -24.49 -16.29 1.37
C ALA A 534 -23.02 -16.39 0.92
N ASP A 535 -22.62 -17.60 0.49
CA ASP A 535 -21.32 -17.80 -0.16
C ASP A 535 -21.33 -17.07 -1.52
N LEU A 536 -22.47 -17.01 -2.21
CA LEU A 536 -22.64 -16.24 -3.43
C LEU A 536 -22.37 -14.75 -3.21
N GLN A 537 -22.96 -14.16 -2.17
CA GLN A 537 -22.73 -12.75 -1.84
C GLN A 537 -21.24 -12.47 -1.54
N GLU A 538 -20.54 -13.38 -0.86
CA GLU A 538 -19.10 -13.24 -0.60
C GLU A 538 -18.27 -13.26 -1.89
N VAL A 539 -18.65 -14.12 -2.84
CA VAL A 539 -18.00 -14.12 -4.17
C VAL A 539 -18.22 -12.77 -4.85
N TYR A 540 -19.44 -12.27 -4.89
CA TYR A 540 -19.76 -10.96 -5.49
C TYR A 540 -19.00 -9.81 -4.82
N ASP A 541 -18.96 -9.78 -3.50
CA ASP A 541 -18.24 -8.74 -2.76
C ASP A 541 -16.74 -8.78 -3.07
N THR A 542 -16.15 -9.97 -3.16
CA THR A 542 -14.74 -10.14 -3.53
C THR A 542 -14.46 -9.66 -4.96
N GLU A 543 -15.31 -10.02 -5.91
CA GLU A 543 -15.19 -9.63 -7.32
C GLU A 543 -15.33 -8.10 -7.49
N ARG A 544 -16.26 -7.47 -6.76
CA ARG A 544 -16.40 -6.01 -6.71
C ARG A 544 -15.15 -5.34 -6.15
N HIS A 545 -14.56 -5.88 -5.09
CA HIS A 545 -13.31 -5.37 -4.53
C HIS A 545 -12.13 -5.49 -5.51
N LEU A 546 -12.05 -6.59 -6.27
CA LEU A 546 -11.00 -6.77 -7.29
C LEU A 546 -11.12 -5.71 -8.39
N LEU A 547 -12.32 -5.50 -8.92
CA LEU A 547 -12.57 -4.46 -9.94
C LEU A 547 -12.29 -3.06 -9.38
N TYR A 548 -12.74 -2.78 -8.15
CA TYR A 548 -12.44 -1.53 -7.45
C TYR A 548 -10.92 -1.29 -7.32
N VAL A 549 -10.18 -2.31 -6.90
CA VAL A 549 -8.72 -2.20 -6.77
C VAL A 549 -8.09 -1.90 -8.12
N ALA A 550 -8.47 -2.61 -9.19
CA ALA A 550 -7.93 -2.38 -10.53
C ALA A 550 -8.22 -0.94 -11.02
N CYS A 551 -9.47 -0.47 -10.90
CA CYS A 551 -9.84 0.90 -11.29
C CYS A 551 -9.09 1.97 -10.50
N THR A 552 -8.89 1.78 -9.20
CA THR A 552 -8.19 2.73 -8.32
C THR A 552 -6.66 2.72 -8.47
N ARG A 553 -6.10 1.89 -9.34
CA ARG A 553 -4.68 1.99 -9.75
C ARG A 553 -4.44 3.17 -10.68
N ALA A 554 -5.49 3.64 -11.35
CA ALA A 554 -5.43 4.81 -12.22
C ALA A 554 -5.30 6.11 -11.40
N ARG A 555 -4.37 6.96 -11.81
CA ARG A 555 -4.19 8.30 -11.29
C ARG A 555 -4.98 9.33 -12.10
N ASP A 556 -4.75 9.34 -13.42
CA ASP A 556 -5.20 10.38 -14.33
C ASP A 556 -6.27 9.89 -15.32
N TYR A 557 -6.11 8.69 -15.88
CA TYR A 557 -6.94 8.16 -16.96
C TYR A 557 -7.36 6.71 -16.68
N LEU A 558 -8.64 6.44 -16.82
CA LEU A 558 -9.21 5.11 -16.65
C LEU A 558 -10.09 4.75 -17.85
N LEU A 559 -9.81 3.59 -18.44
CA LEU A 559 -10.65 2.93 -19.43
C LEU A 559 -11.13 1.59 -18.86
N VAL A 560 -12.42 1.29 -18.96
CA VAL A 560 -12.99 -0.02 -18.63
C VAL A 560 -13.68 -0.56 -19.87
N THR A 561 -13.35 -1.78 -20.28
CA THR A 561 -13.91 -2.38 -21.48
C THR A 561 -14.50 -3.76 -21.21
N SER A 562 -15.51 -4.10 -21.99
CA SER A 562 -16.22 -5.37 -21.96
C SER A 562 -16.70 -5.73 -23.35
N VAL A 563 -16.87 -7.01 -23.61
CA VAL A 563 -17.65 -7.53 -24.75
C VAL A 563 -19.05 -7.90 -24.28
N SER A 564 -20.04 -7.65 -25.12
CA SER A 564 -21.44 -7.96 -24.81
C SER A 564 -21.68 -9.48 -24.78
N PRO A 565 -22.35 -10.01 -23.73
CA PRO A 565 -22.95 -9.32 -22.59
C PRO A 565 -21.90 -8.83 -21.58
N ALA A 566 -22.09 -7.62 -21.09
CA ALA A 566 -21.18 -7.01 -20.10
C ALA A 566 -21.50 -7.48 -18.70
N SER A 567 -20.48 -7.46 -17.83
CA SER A 567 -20.67 -7.65 -16.39
C SER A 567 -21.69 -6.66 -15.82
N GLU A 568 -22.57 -7.14 -14.95
CA GLU A 568 -23.51 -6.30 -14.20
C GLU A 568 -22.83 -5.21 -13.35
N PHE A 569 -21.58 -5.41 -12.93
CA PHE A 569 -20.82 -4.41 -12.17
C PHE A 569 -20.51 -3.14 -12.99
N LEU A 570 -20.57 -3.22 -14.32
CA LEU A 570 -20.43 -2.06 -15.18
C LEU A 570 -21.63 -1.12 -15.13
N ASP A 571 -22.81 -1.63 -14.77
CA ASP A 571 -23.98 -0.79 -14.57
C ASP A 571 -23.81 0.10 -13.33
N ASP A 572 -23.23 -0.43 -12.25
CA ASP A 572 -22.87 0.37 -11.07
C ASP A 572 -21.87 1.48 -11.40
N LEU A 573 -20.92 1.20 -12.28
CA LEU A 573 -19.94 2.20 -12.71
C LEU A 573 -20.55 3.29 -13.61
N ARG A 574 -21.64 3.02 -14.32
CA ARG A 574 -22.27 3.96 -15.27
C ARG A 574 -23.25 4.93 -14.63
N LEU A 575 -23.90 4.52 -13.53
CA LEU A 575 -24.84 5.34 -12.79
C LEU A 575 -24.18 6.57 -12.14
#